data_980c8a54a5a465c3dd17825758e2c108
#
_entry.id   980c8a54a5a465c3dd17825758e2c108
#
_cell.length_a   1.000
_cell.length_b   1.000
_cell.length_c   1.000
_cell.angle_alpha   90.00
_cell.angle_beta   90.00
_cell.angle_gamma   90.00
#
_symmetry.space_group_name_H-M   'P 1'
#
loop_
_entity.id
_entity.type
_entity.pdbx_description
1 polymer ?
#
loop_
_entity_poly.entity_id
_entity_poly.type
_entity_poly.pdbx_seq_one_letter_code
_entity_poly.pdbx_strand_id
1 'polypeptide(L)'
;VIAVGETKYIFVTGGVASSLGKGIISSSIGKLLQARGYNVTIQKFDPYINIDPGTLNPYEHGECYVTVDGHEADLDLGHYERFLGIQTTKANNITTGRIYKSVIDKERRGDYLGKTIQVIPHITDEIKRNVKLLGNKYKFDFVITEIGGTVGDIESLPYLESIRQLKWELGKNALCVHLTYVPYLAAAGELKTKPTQHSVKELQSVGIQPDVLVLRAEHPLSDGLRKKVAQFCNVDDKAVVQSIDAETIYEVPILMQAQGLDSTILEKMGLPVGETPGLGPWRKFLERRHAAETKEPINIALVGKYDLQDAYKSIREALSQAGTYNDRKVEVHFVNSEKLTDENVAEALKGMAGVMIGPGFGQRGIDGKFVAIKYTRTHDIPTFGICLGMQCIAIEFARNVLGYADANSREMDEKTPHNVIDIMEEQKAITNMGGTMRLGAYECVLQKGSKAYQAYGQEHIQERHRHRYEFNNDYKDRYEAAGMKCVGINPESDLVEIVEIPALKWFVGTQFHPEYGSTVLNPHPLFVAFVKAAIENEKTTAKG
;
A
#
# COMPACT_ATOMS: atom_id res chain seq x y z
N VAL A 1 -14.57 23.81 9.22
CA VAL A 1 -14.92 23.03 8.01
C VAL A 1 -15.43 24.02 6.97
N ILE A 2 -14.66 24.20 5.91
CA ILE A 2 -15.10 25.04 4.77
C ILE A 2 -16.03 24.14 3.95
N ALA A 3 -17.33 24.46 3.93
CA ALA A 3 -18.28 23.72 3.10
C ALA A 3 -18.01 24.04 1.63
N VAL A 4 -17.58 23.06 0.86
CA VAL A 4 -17.56 23.13 -0.59
C VAL A 4 -18.94 22.72 -1.08
N GLY A 5 -19.65 23.61 -1.78
CA GLY A 5 -21.03 23.34 -2.23
C GLY A 5 -21.14 22.15 -3.21
N GLU A 6 -20.09 21.89 -3.96
CA GLU A 6 -19.98 20.78 -4.93
C GLU A 6 -18.60 20.13 -4.85
N THR A 7 -18.55 18.82 -5.03
CA THR A 7 -17.28 18.07 -5.05
C THR A 7 -16.37 18.57 -6.16
N LYS A 8 -15.09 18.75 -5.84
CA LYS A 8 -14.02 19.11 -6.77
C LYS A 8 -13.24 17.85 -7.18
N TYR A 9 -12.89 17.77 -8.45
CA TYR A 9 -12.21 16.62 -9.04
C TYR A 9 -10.84 17.04 -9.58
N ILE A 10 -9.80 16.36 -9.15
CA ILE A 10 -8.42 16.57 -9.61
C ILE A 10 -7.98 15.30 -10.31
N PHE A 11 -7.68 15.39 -11.60
CA PHE A 11 -7.16 14.29 -12.39
C PHE A 11 -5.64 14.39 -12.47
N VAL A 12 -4.95 13.32 -12.08
CA VAL A 12 -3.49 13.22 -12.14
C VAL A 12 -3.10 12.27 -13.25
N THR A 13 -2.52 12.82 -14.31
CA THR A 13 -2.02 12.08 -15.46
C THR A 13 -0.49 12.11 -15.49
N GLY A 14 0.13 11.17 -16.18
CA GLY A 14 1.58 11.13 -16.35
C GLY A 14 1.99 10.82 -17.78
N GLY A 15 3.16 11.33 -18.16
CA GLY A 15 3.74 11.09 -19.45
C GLY A 15 5.24 10.90 -19.39
N VAL A 16 5.86 10.65 -20.55
CA VAL A 16 7.29 10.39 -20.75
C VAL A 16 7.70 8.98 -20.29
N ALA A 17 7.46 8.62 -19.05
CA ALA A 17 7.86 7.32 -18.50
C ALA A 17 6.88 6.84 -17.42
N SER A 18 6.88 5.55 -17.15
CA SER A 18 6.20 4.97 -16.00
C SER A 18 6.96 5.27 -14.69
N SER A 19 6.31 5.04 -13.56
CA SER A 19 6.92 5.15 -12.23
C SER A 19 7.49 6.53 -11.88
N LEU A 20 6.90 7.61 -12.40
CA LEU A 20 7.29 8.98 -12.09
C LEU A 20 6.84 9.48 -10.70
N GLY A 21 6.05 8.68 -9.98
CA GLY A 21 5.56 9.05 -8.66
C GLY A 21 4.21 9.76 -8.66
N LYS A 22 3.30 9.44 -9.60
CA LYS A 22 1.93 9.97 -9.62
C LYS A 22 1.20 9.73 -8.30
N GLY A 23 1.35 8.54 -7.69
CA GLY A 23 0.75 8.19 -6.42
C GLY A 23 1.24 9.07 -5.27
N ILE A 24 2.52 9.39 -5.25
CA ILE A 24 3.12 10.28 -4.23
C ILE A 24 2.67 11.72 -4.42
N ILE A 25 2.60 12.21 -5.65
CA ILE A 25 2.07 13.55 -5.94
C ILE A 25 0.59 13.64 -5.60
N SER A 26 -0.22 12.64 -5.97
CA SER A 26 -1.64 12.56 -5.61
C SER A 26 -1.82 12.57 -4.09
N SER A 27 -1.06 11.76 -3.37
CA SER A 27 -1.07 11.71 -1.91
C SER A 27 -0.62 13.02 -1.27
N SER A 28 0.37 13.68 -1.85
CA SER A 28 0.86 14.98 -1.38
C SER A 28 -0.17 16.09 -1.57
N ILE A 29 -0.82 16.16 -2.73
CA ILE A 29 -1.94 17.08 -2.98
C ILE A 29 -3.06 16.83 -1.97
N GLY A 30 -3.43 15.58 -1.78
CA GLY A 30 -4.45 15.17 -0.81
C GLY A 30 -4.11 15.61 0.61
N LYS A 31 -2.86 15.41 1.03
CA LYS A 31 -2.37 15.82 2.36
C LYS A 31 -2.42 17.32 2.56
N LEU A 32 -2.03 18.10 1.56
CA LEU A 32 -2.07 19.55 1.61
C LEU A 32 -3.50 20.08 1.68
N LEU A 33 -4.43 19.49 0.93
CA LEU A 33 -5.85 19.87 0.97
C LEU A 33 -6.51 19.47 2.29
N GLN A 34 -6.17 18.30 2.87
CA GLN A 34 -6.59 17.93 4.22
C GLN A 34 -6.12 18.95 5.27
N ALA A 35 -4.88 19.40 5.18
CA ALA A 35 -4.33 20.38 6.10
C ALA A 35 -5.08 21.72 6.05
N ARG A 36 -5.73 22.02 4.94
CA ARG A 36 -6.62 23.18 4.77
C ARG A 36 -8.05 22.97 5.26
N GLY A 37 -8.35 21.78 5.80
CA GLY A 37 -9.65 21.44 6.39
C GLY A 37 -10.64 20.78 5.43
N TYR A 38 -10.22 20.39 4.23
CA TYR A 38 -11.07 19.68 3.28
C TYR A 38 -11.12 18.18 3.54
N ASN A 39 -12.28 17.57 3.26
CA ASN A 39 -12.45 16.13 3.25
C ASN A 39 -12.03 15.57 1.88
N VAL A 40 -10.96 14.78 1.86
CA VAL A 40 -10.29 14.36 0.63
C VAL A 40 -10.20 12.84 0.54
N THR A 41 -10.43 12.30 -0.65
CA THR A 41 -10.08 10.91 -0.99
C THR A 41 -9.33 10.84 -2.30
N ILE A 42 -8.67 9.71 -2.54
CA ILE A 42 -7.91 9.45 -3.76
C ILE A 42 -8.42 8.16 -4.38
N GLN A 43 -8.58 8.17 -5.71
CA GLN A 43 -9.02 7.06 -6.52
C GLN A 43 -7.97 6.76 -7.57
N LYS A 44 -7.77 5.47 -7.89
CA LYS A 44 -6.88 5.04 -8.96
C LYS A 44 -7.64 4.28 -10.05
N PHE A 45 -7.36 4.62 -11.30
CA PHE A 45 -7.74 3.85 -12.46
C PHE A 45 -6.53 3.14 -13.07
N ASP A 46 -6.60 1.81 -13.12
CA ASP A 46 -5.57 0.97 -13.72
C ASP A 46 -5.99 0.52 -15.12
N PRO A 47 -5.13 0.71 -16.14
CA PRO A 47 -5.50 0.46 -17.54
C PRO A 47 -5.48 -1.02 -17.94
N TYR A 48 -5.02 -1.93 -17.09
CA TYR A 48 -4.98 -3.35 -17.43
C TYR A 48 -6.38 -4.01 -17.45
N ILE A 49 -6.48 -5.13 -18.19
CA ILE A 49 -7.74 -5.87 -18.41
C ILE A 49 -8.11 -6.80 -17.24
N ASN A 50 -7.21 -7.05 -16.32
CA ASN A 50 -7.52 -7.81 -15.13
C ASN A 50 -8.66 -7.14 -14.33
N ILE A 51 -9.54 -7.94 -13.76
CA ILE A 51 -10.65 -7.44 -12.94
C ILE A 51 -10.12 -6.74 -11.68
N ASP A 52 -9.10 -7.32 -11.08
CA ASP A 52 -8.34 -6.82 -9.95
C ASP A 52 -6.91 -7.38 -9.97
N PRO A 53 -5.99 -6.88 -9.12
CA PRO A 53 -4.61 -7.37 -9.09
C PRO A 53 -4.41 -8.65 -8.26
N GLY A 54 -5.45 -9.28 -7.73
CA GLY A 54 -5.35 -10.41 -6.80
C GLY A 54 -4.64 -11.63 -7.35
N THR A 55 -4.65 -11.84 -8.66
CA THR A 55 -3.98 -12.96 -9.34
C THR A 55 -2.70 -12.54 -10.07
N LEU A 56 -2.31 -11.25 -9.98
CA LEU A 56 -1.12 -10.74 -10.65
C LEU A 56 0.17 -11.20 -9.94
N ASN A 57 1.23 -11.34 -10.73
CA ASN A 57 2.54 -11.71 -10.21
C ASN A 57 3.17 -10.53 -9.44
N PRO A 58 3.56 -10.72 -8.16
CA PRO A 58 4.21 -9.67 -7.37
C PRO A 58 5.52 -9.13 -7.97
N TYR A 59 6.21 -9.92 -8.79
CA TYR A 59 7.41 -9.44 -9.51
C TYR A 59 7.11 -8.39 -10.58
N GLU A 60 5.90 -8.40 -11.13
CA GLU A 60 5.49 -7.45 -12.19
C GLU A 60 4.74 -6.25 -11.63
N HIS A 61 3.92 -6.46 -10.60
CA HIS A 61 2.95 -5.47 -10.10
C HIS A 61 3.16 -5.06 -8.63
N GLY A 62 4.15 -5.65 -7.94
CA GLY A 62 4.33 -5.44 -6.52
C GLY A 62 3.28 -6.17 -5.67
N GLU A 63 3.11 -5.73 -4.41
CA GLU A 63 2.13 -6.34 -3.52
C GLU A 63 0.69 -6.07 -3.95
N CYS A 64 -0.19 -7.03 -3.69
CA CYS A 64 -1.63 -6.80 -3.75
C CYS A 64 -2.09 -6.20 -2.43
N TYR A 65 -2.61 -4.97 -2.47
CA TYR A 65 -3.17 -4.28 -1.33
C TYR A 65 -4.62 -4.71 -1.10
N VAL A 66 -5.11 -4.66 0.13
CA VAL A 66 -6.51 -5.01 0.44
C VAL A 66 -7.20 -3.85 1.15
N THR A 67 -8.35 -3.43 0.63
CA THR A 67 -9.19 -2.40 1.24
C THR A 67 -9.98 -2.94 2.42
N VAL A 68 -10.55 -2.05 3.24
CA VAL A 68 -11.34 -2.47 4.41
C VAL A 68 -12.58 -3.28 4.06
N ASP A 69 -13.16 -3.05 2.89
CA ASP A 69 -14.33 -3.79 2.38
C ASP A 69 -13.98 -5.03 1.55
N GLY A 70 -12.70 -5.44 1.56
CA GLY A 70 -12.25 -6.70 0.99
C GLY A 70 -11.97 -6.68 -0.51
N HIS A 71 -11.68 -5.52 -1.08
CA HIS A 71 -11.24 -5.43 -2.47
C HIS A 71 -9.73 -5.62 -2.57
N GLU A 72 -9.28 -6.53 -3.42
CA GLU A 72 -7.89 -6.66 -3.82
C GLU A 72 -7.55 -5.51 -4.77
N ALA A 73 -6.57 -4.69 -4.40
CA ALA A 73 -6.31 -3.40 -5.00
C ALA A 73 -4.83 -3.20 -5.33
N ASP A 74 -4.56 -2.20 -6.15
CA ASP A 74 -3.21 -1.77 -6.47
C ASP A 74 -2.48 -1.21 -5.23
N LEU A 75 -1.17 -1.39 -5.19
CA LEU A 75 -0.32 -0.98 -4.07
C LEU A 75 -0.33 0.54 -3.80
N ASP A 76 -0.68 1.36 -4.79
CA ASP A 76 -0.76 2.82 -4.62
C ASP A 76 -1.84 3.24 -3.61
N LEU A 77 -2.88 2.43 -3.40
CA LEU A 77 -3.85 2.68 -2.34
C LEU A 77 -3.19 2.71 -0.96
N GLY A 78 -2.12 1.94 -0.77
CA GLY A 78 -1.30 2.00 0.44
C GLY A 78 -0.67 3.37 0.64
N HIS A 79 -0.14 4.00 -0.40
CA HIS A 79 0.36 5.38 -0.32
C HIS A 79 -0.73 6.36 0.09
N TYR A 80 -1.92 6.24 -0.51
CA TYR A 80 -3.04 7.12 -0.19
C TYR A 80 -3.42 7.03 1.29
N GLU A 81 -3.58 5.81 1.80
CA GLU A 81 -3.93 5.58 3.21
C GLU A 81 -2.82 6.02 4.16
N ARG A 82 -1.55 5.74 3.84
CA ARG A 82 -0.40 6.14 4.69
C ARG A 82 -0.24 7.65 4.82
N PHE A 83 -0.43 8.38 3.72
CA PHE A 83 -0.32 9.84 3.71
C PHE A 83 -1.52 10.54 4.34
N LEU A 84 -2.73 10.11 4.01
CA LEU A 84 -3.96 10.78 4.42
C LEU A 84 -4.51 10.28 5.76
N GLY A 85 -4.08 9.11 6.23
CA GLY A 85 -4.65 8.50 7.42
C GLY A 85 -6.11 8.10 7.26
N ILE A 86 -6.53 7.78 6.04
CA ILE A 86 -7.89 7.37 5.68
C ILE A 86 -7.95 5.88 5.35
N GLN A 87 -9.16 5.35 5.28
CA GLN A 87 -9.42 4.03 4.75
C GLN A 87 -10.01 4.14 3.34
N THR A 88 -9.59 3.24 2.46
CA THR A 88 -10.10 3.13 1.10
C THR A 88 -11.02 1.91 0.94
N THR A 89 -11.84 1.95 -0.11
CA THR A 89 -12.81 0.91 -0.46
C THR A 89 -12.63 0.49 -1.92
N LYS A 90 -13.40 -0.48 -2.36
CA LYS A 90 -13.44 -0.89 -3.78
C LYS A 90 -13.75 0.25 -4.76
N ALA A 91 -14.37 1.33 -4.30
CA ALA A 91 -14.62 2.51 -5.12
C ALA A 91 -13.36 3.36 -5.36
N ASN A 92 -12.30 3.14 -4.62
CA ASN A 92 -11.03 3.86 -4.73
C ASN A 92 -10.06 3.22 -5.75
N ASN A 93 -10.33 2.02 -6.24
CA ASN A 93 -9.52 1.38 -7.27
C ASN A 93 -10.40 0.73 -8.34
N ILE A 94 -10.24 1.13 -9.57
CA ILE A 94 -11.02 0.68 -10.72
C ILE A 94 -10.07 0.24 -11.82
N THR A 95 -10.30 -0.94 -12.38
CA THR A 95 -9.54 -1.47 -13.53
C THR A 95 -10.36 -1.37 -14.82
N THR A 96 -9.69 -1.34 -15.96
CA THR A 96 -10.32 -1.45 -17.27
C THR A 96 -11.19 -2.70 -17.37
N GLY A 97 -10.67 -3.85 -16.90
CA GLY A 97 -11.42 -5.11 -16.89
C GLY A 97 -12.74 -5.01 -16.13
N ARG A 98 -12.73 -4.36 -14.98
CA ARG A 98 -13.94 -4.14 -14.18
C ARG A 98 -14.96 -3.22 -14.86
N ILE A 99 -14.49 -2.16 -15.54
CA ILE A 99 -15.35 -1.27 -16.34
C ILE A 99 -16.02 -2.03 -17.48
N TYR A 100 -15.22 -2.73 -18.30
CA TYR A 100 -15.73 -3.51 -19.43
C TYR A 100 -16.68 -4.62 -18.99
N LYS A 101 -16.31 -5.35 -17.94
CA LYS A 101 -17.19 -6.38 -17.37
C LYS A 101 -18.55 -5.81 -16.95
N SER A 102 -18.56 -4.66 -16.27
CA SER A 102 -19.81 -4.00 -15.87
C SER A 102 -20.69 -3.67 -17.07
N VAL A 103 -20.11 -3.12 -18.14
CA VAL A 103 -20.85 -2.77 -19.36
C VAL A 103 -21.33 -4.03 -20.10
N ILE A 104 -20.49 -5.07 -20.23
CA ILE A 104 -20.84 -6.33 -20.88
C ILE A 104 -21.97 -7.05 -20.09
N ASP A 105 -21.88 -7.09 -18.78
CA ASP A 105 -22.92 -7.70 -17.93
C ASP A 105 -24.27 -6.97 -18.08
N LYS A 106 -24.27 -5.64 -18.17
CA LYS A 106 -25.46 -4.84 -18.47
C LYS A 106 -26.04 -5.14 -19.85
N GLU A 107 -25.18 -5.26 -20.86
CA GLU A 107 -25.60 -5.65 -22.20
C GLU A 107 -26.25 -7.03 -22.19
N ARG A 108 -25.63 -8.02 -21.54
CA ARG A 108 -26.19 -9.38 -21.44
C ARG A 108 -27.53 -9.44 -20.71
N ARG A 109 -27.78 -8.57 -19.75
CA ARG A 109 -29.09 -8.46 -19.07
C ARG A 109 -30.15 -7.71 -19.88
N GLY A 110 -29.77 -7.06 -20.99
CA GLY A 110 -30.69 -6.27 -21.81
C GLY A 110 -30.92 -4.83 -21.29
N ASP A 111 -30.08 -4.34 -20.38
CA ASP A 111 -30.23 -3.00 -19.77
C ASP A 111 -30.18 -1.87 -20.81
N TYR A 112 -29.55 -2.10 -21.97
CA TYR A 112 -29.42 -1.13 -23.05
C TYR A 112 -30.51 -1.21 -24.14
N LEU A 113 -31.52 -2.06 -23.95
CA LEU A 113 -32.69 -2.15 -24.83
C LEU A 113 -32.35 -2.36 -26.31
N GLY A 114 -31.35 -3.18 -26.61
CA GLY A 114 -30.97 -3.53 -27.99
C GLY A 114 -30.09 -2.48 -28.71
N LYS A 115 -29.62 -1.46 -28.02
CA LYS A 115 -28.69 -0.48 -28.59
C LYS A 115 -27.33 -1.12 -28.90
N THR A 116 -26.65 -0.61 -29.93
CA THR A 116 -25.25 -0.92 -30.17
C THR A 116 -24.39 -0.31 -29.06
N ILE A 117 -23.59 -1.14 -28.40
CA ILE A 117 -22.71 -0.70 -27.29
C ILE A 117 -21.33 -0.36 -27.84
N GLN A 118 -20.85 0.82 -27.51
CA GLN A 118 -19.60 1.39 -28.01
C GLN A 118 -18.75 1.95 -26.85
N VAL A 119 -17.47 2.21 -27.11
CA VAL A 119 -16.59 2.85 -26.12
C VAL A 119 -17.16 4.21 -25.71
N ILE A 120 -17.55 5.04 -26.69
CA ILE A 120 -18.31 6.27 -26.46
C ILE A 120 -19.76 6.00 -26.92
N PRO A 121 -20.77 6.17 -26.05
CA PRO A 121 -20.71 6.69 -24.67
C PRO A 121 -20.63 5.64 -23.56
N HIS A 122 -20.77 4.33 -23.84
CA HIS A 122 -21.09 3.35 -22.80
C HIS A 122 -19.92 3.08 -21.83
N ILE A 123 -18.70 2.90 -22.34
CA ILE A 123 -17.51 2.73 -21.50
C ILE A 123 -17.15 4.06 -20.82
N THR A 124 -17.19 5.16 -21.54
CA THR A 124 -16.88 6.48 -20.95
C THR A 124 -17.88 6.89 -19.88
N ASP A 125 -19.17 6.59 -20.05
CA ASP A 125 -20.19 6.87 -19.03
C ASP A 125 -19.98 6.02 -17.78
N GLU A 126 -19.59 4.75 -17.94
CA GLU A 126 -19.27 3.89 -16.80
C GLU A 126 -18.02 4.39 -16.04
N ILE A 127 -16.99 4.85 -16.74
CA ILE A 127 -15.81 5.49 -16.14
C ILE A 127 -16.22 6.75 -15.37
N LYS A 128 -16.96 7.66 -16.02
CA LYS A 128 -17.43 8.91 -15.40
C LYS A 128 -18.30 8.66 -14.16
N ARG A 129 -19.18 7.62 -14.22
CA ARG A 129 -19.98 7.20 -13.08
C ARG A 129 -19.10 6.80 -11.89
N ASN A 130 -18.05 6.02 -12.14
CA ASN A 130 -17.11 5.60 -11.09
C ASN A 130 -16.28 6.76 -10.54
N VAL A 131 -15.89 7.73 -11.37
CA VAL A 131 -15.22 8.96 -10.89
C VAL A 131 -16.13 9.74 -9.95
N LYS A 132 -17.39 9.93 -10.30
CA LYS A 132 -18.35 10.73 -9.53
C LYS A 132 -18.88 9.99 -8.28
N LEU A 133 -18.75 8.66 -8.22
CA LEU A 133 -19.34 7.84 -7.15
C LEU A 133 -18.88 8.27 -5.76
N LEU A 134 -17.60 8.52 -5.57
CA LEU A 134 -17.04 8.91 -4.27
C LEU A 134 -17.57 10.29 -3.82
N GLY A 135 -17.64 11.25 -4.72
CA GLY A 135 -18.21 12.57 -4.42
C GLY A 135 -19.69 12.51 -4.12
N ASN A 136 -20.47 11.79 -4.94
CA ASN A 136 -21.92 11.72 -4.82
C ASN A 136 -22.39 10.91 -3.59
N LYS A 137 -21.78 9.74 -3.38
CA LYS A 137 -22.20 8.81 -2.32
C LYS A 137 -21.62 9.17 -0.95
N TYR A 138 -20.33 9.56 -0.93
CA TYR A 138 -19.59 9.75 0.31
C TYR A 138 -19.33 11.22 0.66
N LYS A 139 -19.76 12.15 -0.20
CA LYS A 139 -19.71 13.61 0.02
C LYS A 139 -18.31 14.14 0.37
N PHE A 140 -17.29 13.69 -0.33
CA PHE A 140 -15.97 14.26 -0.27
C PHE A 140 -15.94 15.66 -0.90
N ASP A 141 -15.16 16.57 -0.33
CA ASP A 141 -14.91 17.89 -0.91
C ASP A 141 -14.03 17.78 -2.15
N PHE A 142 -13.01 16.93 -2.09
CA PHE A 142 -12.11 16.64 -3.19
C PHE A 142 -12.01 15.14 -3.45
N VAL A 143 -12.09 14.77 -4.72
CA VAL A 143 -11.74 13.44 -5.22
C VAL A 143 -10.55 13.62 -6.17
N ILE A 144 -9.40 13.06 -5.79
CA ILE A 144 -8.21 13.04 -6.62
C ILE A 144 -8.21 11.70 -7.36
N THR A 145 -8.21 11.73 -8.68
CA THR A 145 -8.22 10.53 -9.52
C THR A 145 -6.88 10.39 -10.24
N GLU A 146 -6.09 9.42 -9.82
CA GLU A 146 -4.85 9.04 -10.49
C GLU A 146 -5.15 8.12 -11.67
N ILE A 147 -4.68 8.50 -12.85
CA ILE A 147 -4.77 7.68 -14.05
C ILE A 147 -3.49 6.87 -14.21
N GLY A 148 -3.62 5.55 -14.11
CA GLY A 148 -2.52 4.62 -14.36
C GLY A 148 -2.07 4.64 -15.83
N GLY A 149 -0.84 4.17 -16.09
CA GLY A 149 -0.23 4.20 -17.40
C GLY A 149 0.36 5.56 -17.78
N THR A 150 0.75 5.66 -19.02
CA THR A 150 1.42 6.84 -19.60
C THR A 150 0.53 7.45 -20.67
N VAL A 151 0.42 8.77 -20.73
CA VAL A 151 -0.29 9.47 -21.81
C VAL A 151 0.40 9.15 -23.14
N GLY A 152 -0.38 8.67 -24.11
CA GLY A 152 0.10 8.11 -25.37
C GLY A 152 -0.09 6.59 -25.49
N ASP A 153 -0.23 5.90 -24.34
CA ASP A 153 -0.55 4.46 -24.34
C ASP A 153 -2.00 4.23 -24.77
N ILE A 154 -2.21 3.23 -25.61
CA ILE A 154 -3.54 2.91 -26.15
C ILE A 154 -4.54 2.53 -25.05
N GLU A 155 -4.07 1.88 -23.99
CA GLU A 155 -4.88 1.44 -22.87
C GLU A 155 -5.47 2.60 -22.06
N SER A 156 -4.83 3.76 -22.09
CA SER A 156 -5.26 4.95 -21.34
C SER A 156 -6.31 5.79 -22.07
N LEU A 157 -6.53 5.57 -23.35
CA LEU A 157 -7.41 6.40 -24.19
C LEU A 157 -8.85 6.51 -23.66
N PRO A 158 -9.54 5.45 -23.23
CA PRO A 158 -10.90 5.57 -22.68
C PRO A 158 -10.97 6.44 -21.42
N TYR A 159 -9.93 6.39 -20.59
CA TYR A 159 -9.83 7.24 -19.39
C TYR A 159 -9.61 8.70 -19.76
N LEU A 160 -8.68 8.98 -20.68
CA LEU A 160 -8.41 10.34 -21.14
C LEU A 160 -9.64 10.96 -21.82
N GLU A 161 -10.35 10.20 -22.65
CA GLU A 161 -11.62 10.65 -23.23
C GLU A 161 -12.67 10.98 -22.16
N SER A 162 -12.78 10.15 -21.14
CA SER A 162 -13.68 10.39 -20.00
C SER A 162 -13.32 11.66 -19.21
N ILE A 163 -12.01 11.92 -19.01
CA ILE A 163 -11.51 13.14 -18.36
C ILE A 163 -11.84 14.37 -19.22
N ARG A 164 -11.62 14.28 -20.53
CA ARG A 164 -11.97 15.36 -21.47
C ARG A 164 -13.44 15.75 -21.33
N GLN A 165 -14.34 14.76 -21.32
CA GLN A 165 -15.76 14.98 -21.13
C GLN A 165 -16.07 15.57 -19.73
N LEU A 166 -15.48 15.03 -18.67
CA LEU A 166 -15.67 15.52 -17.30
C LEU A 166 -15.18 16.95 -17.11
N LYS A 167 -14.05 17.32 -17.71
CA LYS A 167 -13.59 18.71 -17.66
C LYS A 167 -14.58 19.68 -18.33
N TRP A 168 -15.20 19.26 -19.42
CA TRP A 168 -16.27 20.02 -20.06
C TRP A 168 -17.52 20.12 -19.17
N GLU A 169 -17.99 18.98 -18.65
CA GLU A 169 -19.23 18.91 -17.85
C GLU A 169 -19.12 19.65 -16.51
N LEU A 170 -17.97 19.57 -15.85
CA LEU A 170 -17.76 20.08 -14.49
C LEU A 170 -17.12 21.48 -14.47
N GLY A 171 -16.59 21.95 -15.58
CA GLY A 171 -15.97 23.26 -15.69
C GLY A 171 -14.90 23.50 -14.63
N LYS A 172 -15.02 24.54 -13.82
CA LYS A 172 -14.07 24.88 -12.76
C LYS A 172 -14.00 23.87 -11.60
N ASN A 173 -14.90 22.88 -11.57
CA ASN A 173 -14.89 21.81 -10.57
C ASN A 173 -14.01 20.61 -10.99
N ALA A 174 -13.36 20.69 -12.16
CA ALA A 174 -12.41 19.69 -12.65
C ALA A 174 -11.08 20.33 -13.04
N LEU A 175 -9.98 19.73 -12.57
CA LEU A 175 -8.63 20.23 -12.81
C LEU A 175 -7.74 19.04 -13.21
N CYS A 176 -6.82 19.25 -14.16
CA CYS A 176 -5.83 18.26 -14.58
C CYS A 176 -4.43 18.67 -14.14
N VAL A 177 -3.80 17.81 -13.37
CA VAL A 177 -2.38 17.86 -13.00
C VAL A 177 -1.64 16.85 -13.87
N HIS A 178 -0.69 17.30 -14.65
CA HIS A 178 0.11 16.43 -15.51
C HIS A 178 1.54 16.33 -15.00
N LEU A 179 2.00 15.10 -14.75
CA LEU A 179 3.35 14.80 -14.26
C LEU A 179 4.21 14.35 -15.43
N THR A 180 5.37 14.98 -15.60
CA THR A 180 6.34 14.65 -16.65
C THR A 180 7.75 14.47 -16.07
N TYR A 181 8.67 14.01 -16.90
CA TYR A 181 10.08 13.86 -16.56
C TYR A 181 10.95 14.80 -17.39
N VAL A 182 11.86 15.48 -16.72
CA VAL A 182 12.88 16.35 -17.33
C VAL A 182 14.25 15.66 -17.12
N PRO A 183 14.73 14.90 -18.10
CA PRO A 183 15.98 14.16 -17.96
C PRO A 183 17.20 15.09 -17.96
N TYR A 184 18.21 14.73 -17.18
CA TYR A 184 19.53 15.33 -17.21
C TYR A 184 20.44 14.52 -18.12
N LEU A 185 21.00 15.16 -19.14
CA LEU A 185 21.98 14.54 -20.02
C LEU A 185 23.39 14.83 -19.50
N ALA A 186 23.99 13.90 -18.80
CA ALA A 186 25.31 14.06 -18.18
C ALA A 186 26.39 14.46 -19.20
N ALA A 187 26.36 13.89 -20.41
CA ALA A 187 27.31 14.22 -21.48
C ALA A 187 27.20 15.68 -21.97
N ALA A 188 26.01 16.28 -21.89
CA ALA A 188 25.76 17.67 -22.29
C ALA A 188 25.74 18.64 -21.10
N GLY A 189 25.68 18.11 -19.85
CA GLY A 189 25.60 18.91 -18.64
C GLY A 189 24.30 19.71 -18.50
N GLU A 190 23.21 19.25 -19.10
CA GLU A 190 21.97 20.04 -19.17
C GLU A 190 20.69 19.21 -19.01
N LEU A 191 19.65 19.87 -18.49
CA LEU A 191 18.28 19.34 -18.44
C LEU A 191 17.56 19.52 -19.77
N LYS A 192 16.80 18.51 -20.20
CA LYS A 192 16.07 18.51 -21.48
C LYS A 192 14.56 18.60 -21.26
N THR A 193 13.96 19.67 -21.79
CA THR A 193 12.51 19.93 -21.67
C THR A 193 11.68 19.36 -22.84
N LYS A 194 12.30 18.87 -23.91
CA LYS A 194 11.60 18.30 -25.06
C LYS A 194 10.64 17.15 -24.69
N PRO A 195 11.03 16.16 -23.85
CA PRO A 195 10.10 15.09 -23.46
C PRO A 195 8.83 15.62 -22.80
N THR A 196 8.94 16.62 -21.93
CA THR A 196 7.80 17.29 -21.31
C THR A 196 6.90 17.97 -22.35
N GLN A 197 7.48 18.70 -23.30
CA GLN A 197 6.73 19.38 -24.36
C GLN A 197 5.96 18.36 -25.21
N HIS A 198 6.58 17.24 -25.57
CA HIS A 198 5.93 16.18 -26.35
C HIS A 198 4.80 15.52 -25.55
N SER A 199 5.02 15.21 -24.28
CA SER A 199 4.01 14.61 -23.43
C SER A 199 2.77 15.51 -23.28
N VAL A 200 2.97 16.81 -23.08
CA VAL A 200 1.86 17.77 -23.02
C VAL A 200 1.12 17.88 -24.36
N LYS A 201 1.83 17.84 -25.48
CA LYS A 201 1.19 17.82 -26.81
C LYS A 201 0.35 16.57 -27.03
N GLU A 202 0.80 15.40 -26.57
CA GLU A 202 0.00 14.18 -26.61
C GLU A 202 -1.29 14.34 -25.78
N LEU A 203 -1.21 14.90 -24.59
CA LEU A 203 -2.38 15.18 -23.77
C LEU A 203 -3.33 16.18 -24.45
N GLN A 204 -2.79 17.24 -25.04
CA GLN A 204 -3.56 18.22 -25.79
C GLN A 204 -4.22 17.62 -27.05
N SER A 205 -3.58 16.65 -27.70
CA SER A 205 -4.12 15.98 -28.90
C SER A 205 -5.41 15.20 -28.62
N VAL A 206 -5.57 14.71 -27.37
CA VAL A 206 -6.81 14.08 -26.92
C VAL A 206 -7.80 15.09 -26.29
N GLY A 207 -7.54 16.38 -26.42
CA GLY A 207 -8.44 17.45 -26.01
C GLY A 207 -8.34 17.87 -24.54
N ILE A 208 -7.24 17.55 -23.86
CA ILE A 208 -7.03 17.93 -22.46
C ILE A 208 -5.89 18.94 -22.37
N GLN A 209 -6.20 20.15 -21.90
CA GLN A 209 -5.22 21.13 -21.49
C GLN A 209 -4.87 20.87 -20.02
N PRO A 210 -3.59 20.61 -19.66
CA PRO A 210 -3.20 20.54 -18.26
C PRO A 210 -3.32 21.90 -17.60
N ASP A 211 -3.82 21.91 -16.36
CA ASP A 211 -3.94 23.13 -15.55
C ASP A 211 -2.70 23.37 -14.71
N VAL A 212 -2.04 22.30 -14.30
CA VAL A 212 -0.82 22.29 -13.50
C VAL A 212 0.14 21.25 -14.07
N LEU A 213 1.42 21.61 -14.11
CA LEU A 213 2.51 20.70 -14.48
C LEU A 213 3.39 20.42 -13.26
N VAL A 214 3.69 19.15 -13.04
CA VAL A 214 4.68 18.71 -12.06
C VAL A 214 5.84 18.09 -12.81
N LEU A 215 7.02 18.71 -12.71
CA LEU A 215 8.22 18.31 -13.44
C LEU A 215 9.12 17.47 -12.52
N ARG A 216 9.14 16.18 -12.77
CA ARG A 216 10.05 15.26 -12.08
C ARG A 216 11.45 15.42 -12.67
N ALA A 217 12.45 15.72 -11.83
CA ALA A 217 13.83 15.92 -12.26
C ALA A 217 14.82 15.51 -11.16
N GLU A 218 16.01 15.08 -11.54
CA GLU A 218 17.11 14.80 -10.61
C GLU A 218 17.74 16.10 -10.07
N HIS A 219 17.78 17.14 -10.89
CA HIS A 219 18.38 18.42 -10.56
C HIS A 219 17.36 19.56 -10.63
N PRO A 220 17.54 20.61 -9.78
CA PRO A 220 16.66 21.78 -9.83
C PRO A 220 16.67 22.45 -11.22
N LEU A 221 15.46 22.82 -11.68
CA LEU A 221 15.29 23.60 -12.90
C LEU A 221 15.49 25.09 -12.59
N SER A 222 16.18 25.79 -13.51
CA SER A 222 16.26 27.25 -13.45
C SER A 222 14.88 27.88 -13.75
N ASP A 223 14.68 29.11 -13.25
CA ASP A 223 13.45 29.86 -13.56
C ASP A 223 13.25 30.06 -15.05
N GLY A 224 14.32 30.24 -15.82
CA GLY A 224 14.25 30.34 -17.27
C GLY A 224 13.72 29.06 -17.92
N LEU A 225 14.14 27.88 -17.47
CA LEU A 225 13.62 26.60 -17.98
C LEU A 225 12.14 26.40 -17.59
N ARG A 226 11.75 26.74 -16.39
CA ARG A 226 10.34 26.65 -15.94
C ARG A 226 9.43 27.55 -16.77
N LYS A 227 9.83 28.82 -16.98
CA LYS A 227 9.10 29.76 -17.85
C LYS A 227 9.01 29.28 -19.30
N LYS A 228 10.09 28.71 -19.83
CA LYS A 228 10.09 28.09 -21.16
C LYS A 228 9.05 26.95 -21.25
N VAL A 229 9.03 26.05 -20.26
CA VAL A 229 8.03 24.97 -20.22
C VAL A 229 6.62 25.53 -20.10
N ALA A 230 6.37 26.50 -19.24
CA ALA A 230 5.08 27.17 -19.09
C ALA A 230 4.58 27.74 -20.41
N GLN A 231 5.42 28.44 -21.15
CA GLN A 231 5.09 29.03 -22.44
C GLN A 231 4.76 27.97 -23.50
N PHE A 232 5.58 26.91 -23.62
CA PHE A 232 5.34 25.84 -24.59
C PHE A 232 4.12 24.98 -24.32
N CYS A 233 3.73 24.89 -23.04
CA CYS A 233 2.64 24.05 -22.58
C CYS A 233 1.33 24.81 -22.31
N ASN A 234 1.31 26.13 -22.49
CA ASN A 234 0.17 27.01 -22.17
C ASN A 234 -0.31 26.88 -20.71
N VAL A 235 0.64 26.91 -19.80
CA VAL A 235 0.38 26.82 -18.34
C VAL A 235 0.96 28.07 -17.68
N ASP A 236 0.29 28.59 -16.64
CA ASP A 236 0.80 29.72 -15.87
C ASP A 236 2.15 29.36 -15.22
N ASP A 237 3.08 30.30 -15.14
CA ASP A 237 4.40 30.11 -14.54
C ASP A 237 4.30 29.53 -13.11
N LYS A 238 3.36 30.03 -12.28
CA LYS A 238 3.13 29.54 -10.93
C LYS A 238 2.54 28.13 -10.85
N ALA A 239 1.98 27.63 -11.94
CA ALA A 239 1.41 26.30 -12.03
C ALA A 239 2.40 25.27 -12.58
N VAL A 240 3.66 25.65 -12.82
CA VAL A 240 4.76 24.76 -13.15
C VAL A 240 5.61 24.56 -11.91
N VAL A 241 5.47 23.40 -11.25
CA VAL A 241 6.22 23.03 -10.06
C VAL A 241 7.19 21.90 -10.38
N GLN A 242 8.29 21.84 -9.64
CA GLN A 242 9.28 20.79 -9.80
C GLN A 242 9.22 19.81 -8.62
N SER A 243 9.38 18.52 -8.93
CA SER A 243 9.55 17.45 -7.94
C SER A 243 10.93 16.86 -8.13
N ILE A 244 11.90 17.39 -7.39
CA ILE A 244 13.29 16.87 -7.37
C ILE A 244 13.41 15.67 -6.44
N ASP A 245 14.52 14.94 -6.55
CA ASP A 245 14.80 13.83 -5.65
C ASP A 245 14.80 14.32 -4.20
N ALA A 246 14.04 13.63 -3.37
CA ALA A 246 13.94 13.85 -1.94
C ALA A 246 14.56 12.68 -1.18
N GLU A 247 15.05 12.91 0.03
CA GLU A 247 15.61 11.85 0.88
C GLU A 247 14.56 10.82 1.27
N THR A 248 13.32 11.28 1.43
CA THR A 248 12.17 10.42 1.68
C THR A 248 10.92 10.94 0.96
N ILE A 249 10.05 10.01 0.53
CA ILE A 249 8.76 10.36 -0.08
C ILE A 249 7.89 11.25 0.82
N TYR A 250 8.09 11.19 2.14
CA TYR A 250 7.34 11.97 3.12
C TYR A 250 7.71 13.45 3.17
N GLU A 251 8.82 13.86 2.53
CA GLU A 251 9.16 15.27 2.33
C GLU A 251 8.39 15.92 1.19
N VAL A 252 7.91 15.13 0.24
CA VAL A 252 7.26 15.64 -0.97
C VAL A 252 6.09 16.59 -0.68
N PRO A 253 5.19 16.35 0.28
CA PRO A 253 4.15 17.33 0.63
C PRO A 253 4.71 18.70 1.02
N ILE A 254 5.79 18.73 1.80
CA ILE A 254 6.44 19.98 2.23
C ILE A 254 7.06 20.70 1.03
N LEU A 255 7.76 19.96 0.15
CA LEU A 255 8.38 20.54 -1.04
C LEU A 255 7.34 21.09 -2.02
N MET A 256 6.21 20.44 -2.18
CA MET A 256 5.11 20.90 -3.03
C MET A 256 4.42 22.14 -2.42
N GLN A 257 4.21 22.15 -1.11
CA GLN A 257 3.65 23.32 -0.41
C GLN A 257 4.55 24.55 -0.54
N ALA A 258 5.87 24.37 -0.43
CA ALA A 258 6.84 25.45 -0.58
C ALA A 258 6.78 26.13 -1.96
N GLN A 259 6.35 25.41 -2.99
CA GLN A 259 6.14 25.94 -4.34
C GLN A 259 4.70 26.43 -4.59
N GLY A 260 3.83 26.38 -3.59
CA GLY A 260 2.45 26.87 -3.67
C GLY A 260 1.51 26.00 -4.50
N LEU A 261 1.78 24.68 -4.60
CA LEU A 261 0.95 23.76 -5.40
C LEU A 261 -0.51 23.77 -4.95
N ASP A 262 -0.75 23.64 -3.65
CA ASP A 262 -2.10 23.65 -3.06
C ASP A 262 -2.81 24.99 -3.25
N SER A 263 -2.11 26.12 -3.04
CA SER A 263 -2.64 27.45 -3.29
C SER A 263 -3.04 27.65 -4.76
N THR A 264 -2.19 27.21 -5.69
CA THR A 264 -2.46 27.27 -7.13
C THR A 264 -3.68 26.44 -7.52
N ILE A 265 -3.82 25.23 -6.96
CA ILE A 265 -4.99 24.37 -7.17
C ILE A 265 -6.27 25.06 -6.70
N LEU A 266 -6.27 25.63 -5.48
CA LEU A 266 -7.43 26.32 -4.93
C LEU A 266 -7.84 27.54 -5.77
N GLU A 267 -6.87 28.38 -6.17
CA GLU A 267 -7.13 29.52 -7.04
C GLU A 267 -7.78 29.11 -8.37
N LYS A 268 -7.21 28.09 -9.05
CA LYS A 268 -7.73 27.61 -10.33
C LYS A 268 -9.14 27.01 -10.22
N MET A 269 -9.49 26.49 -9.05
CA MET A 269 -10.83 25.97 -8.77
C MET A 269 -11.79 26.99 -8.16
N GLY A 270 -11.35 28.24 -8.03
CA GLY A 270 -12.16 29.33 -7.52
C GLY A 270 -12.50 29.22 -6.03
N LEU A 271 -11.59 28.60 -5.26
CA LEU A 271 -11.73 28.43 -3.82
C LEU A 271 -10.82 29.42 -3.05
N PRO A 272 -11.21 29.80 -1.82
CA PRO A 272 -10.38 30.67 -0.98
C PRO A 272 -9.03 29.99 -0.66
N VAL A 273 -7.93 30.72 -0.84
CA VAL A 273 -6.59 30.22 -0.53
C VAL A 273 -6.31 30.27 0.98
N GLY A 274 -6.69 31.38 1.64
CA GLY A 274 -6.44 31.55 3.06
C GLY A 274 -4.96 31.54 3.45
N GLU A 275 -4.69 31.28 4.72
CA GLU A 275 -3.33 31.11 5.24
C GLU A 275 -2.79 29.70 4.91
N THR A 276 -1.48 29.62 4.67
CA THR A 276 -0.80 28.33 4.43
C THR A 276 -0.73 27.53 5.72
N PRO A 277 -1.28 26.31 5.78
CA PRO A 277 -1.27 25.50 6.99
C PRO A 277 0.14 25.02 7.35
N GLY A 278 0.41 24.94 8.66
CA GLY A 278 1.76 24.64 9.17
C GLY A 278 2.22 23.18 9.05
N LEU A 279 1.32 22.21 8.79
CA LEU A 279 1.61 20.77 8.76
C LEU A 279 2.36 20.25 10.00
N GLY A 280 2.04 20.79 11.19
CA GLY A 280 2.76 20.54 12.43
C GLY A 280 3.05 19.07 12.76
N PRO A 281 2.03 18.17 12.80
CA PRO A 281 2.27 16.74 13.07
C PRO A 281 3.16 16.07 12.03
N TRP A 282 3.01 16.43 10.74
CA TRP A 282 3.83 15.89 9.66
C TRP A 282 5.29 16.32 9.76
N ARG A 283 5.54 17.60 10.07
CA ARG A 283 6.90 18.14 10.30
C ARG A 283 7.56 17.48 11.50
N LYS A 284 6.83 17.27 12.60
CA LYS A 284 7.34 16.53 13.77
C LYS A 284 7.76 15.11 13.44
N PHE A 285 6.97 14.43 12.61
CA PHE A 285 7.35 13.10 12.12
C PHE A 285 8.66 13.14 11.33
N LEU A 286 8.81 14.10 10.40
CA LEU A 286 10.04 14.26 9.63
C LEU A 286 11.25 14.59 10.51
N GLU A 287 11.11 15.51 11.46
CA GLU A 287 12.17 15.85 12.43
C GLU A 287 12.60 14.62 13.23
N ARG A 288 11.64 13.84 13.72
CA ARG A 288 11.90 12.61 14.45
C ARG A 288 12.60 11.56 13.58
N ARG A 289 12.18 11.43 12.31
CA ARG A 289 12.81 10.56 11.34
C ARG A 289 14.26 10.95 11.08
N HIS A 290 14.54 12.22 10.80
CA HIS A 290 15.92 12.71 10.59
C HIS A 290 16.79 12.46 11.83
N ALA A 291 16.29 12.72 13.03
CA ALA A 291 16.99 12.43 14.26
C ALA A 291 17.29 10.93 14.44
N ALA A 292 16.36 10.06 14.03
CA ALA A 292 16.55 8.61 14.08
C ALA A 292 17.64 8.13 13.09
N GLU A 293 17.75 8.76 11.93
CA GLU A 293 18.74 8.43 10.90
C GLU A 293 20.18 8.77 11.29
N THR A 294 20.39 9.62 12.29
CA THR A 294 21.73 9.92 12.83
C THR A 294 22.26 8.83 13.77
N LYS A 295 21.46 7.87 14.16
CA LYS A 295 21.81 6.77 15.06
C LYS A 295 22.12 5.50 14.27
N GLU A 296 22.86 4.58 14.90
CA GLU A 296 23.06 3.24 14.33
C GLU A 296 21.73 2.57 14.00
N PRO A 297 21.55 2.04 12.79
CA PRO A 297 20.30 1.42 12.40
C PRO A 297 20.05 0.13 13.18
N ILE A 298 18.77 -0.21 13.34
CA ILE A 298 18.38 -1.54 13.82
C ILE A 298 18.16 -2.46 12.62
N ASN A 299 18.90 -3.58 12.60
CA ASN A 299 18.86 -4.53 11.49
C ASN A 299 17.72 -5.55 11.70
N ILE A 300 16.82 -5.63 10.75
CA ILE A 300 15.70 -6.58 10.75
C ILE A 300 15.72 -7.39 9.46
N ALA A 301 15.72 -8.72 9.57
CA ALA A 301 15.60 -9.60 8.43
C ALA A 301 14.13 -9.71 7.99
N LEU A 302 13.89 -9.67 6.70
CA LEU A 302 12.61 -10.03 6.09
C LEU A 302 12.81 -11.33 5.30
N VAL A 303 12.33 -12.42 5.85
CA VAL A 303 12.39 -13.74 5.23
C VAL A 303 11.20 -13.92 4.30
N GLY A 304 11.48 -14.02 3.02
CA GLY A 304 10.46 -14.09 1.97
C GLY A 304 10.99 -14.72 0.69
N LYS A 305 10.14 -14.79 -0.32
CA LYS A 305 10.47 -15.38 -1.62
C LYS A 305 10.53 -14.40 -2.79
N TYR A 306 10.16 -13.15 -2.58
CA TYR A 306 10.17 -12.12 -3.63
C TYR A 306 11.22 -11.06 -3.31
N ASP A 307 12.37 -11.14 -3.96
CA ASP A 307 13.44 -10.14 -3.83
C ASP A 307 13.16 -8.89 -4.67
N LEU A 308 12.07 -8.20 -4.32
CA LEU A 308 11.65 -6.96 -4.93
C LEU A 308 11.04 -6.06 -3.83
N GLN A 309 11.47 -4.81 -3.79
CA GLN A 309 11.02 -3.88 -2.74
C GLN A 309 9.50 -3.72 -2.71
N ASP A 310 8.87 -3.63 -3.88
CA ASP A 310 7.44 -3.42 -3.99
C ASP A 310 6.60 -4.67 -3.66
N ALA A 311 7.20 -5.86 -3.64
CA ALA A 311 6.50 -7.09 -3.24
C ALA A 311 6.13 -7.11 -1.75
N TYR A 312 6.85 -6.36 -0.92
CA TYR A 312 6.61 -6.22 0.52
C TYR A 312 6.53 -4.74 0.94
N LYS A 313 5.97 -3.91 0.07
CA LYS A 313 5.96 -2.44 0.24
C LYS A 313 5.37 -2.01 1.58
N SER A 314 4.17 -2.48 1.91
CA SER A 314 3.48 -2.10 3.15
C SER A 314 4.23 -2.57 4.40
N ILE A 315 4.85 -3.75 4.38
CA ILE A 315 5.69 -4.24 5.51
C ILE A 315 6.91 -3.34 5.70
N ARG A 316 7.60 -3.00 4.61
CA ARG A 316 8.77 -2.11 4.66
C ARG A 316 8.41 -0.73 5.18
N GLU A 317 7.30 -0.17 4.73
CA GLU A 317 6.80 1.12 5.21
C GLU A 317 6.40 1.06 6.68
N ALA A 318 5.69 0.01 7.11
CA ALA A 318 5.31 -0.19 8.51
C ALA A 318 6.53 -0.32 9.43
N LEU A 319 7.54 -1.05 9.03
CA LEU A 319 8.82 -1.15 9.76
C LEU A 319 9.56 0.18 9.84
N SER A 320 9.61 0.93 8.75
CA SER A 320 10.24 2.26 8.69
C SER A 320 9.54 3.25 9.64
N GLN A 321 8.21 3.27 9.63
CA GLN A 321 7.41 4.11 10.53
C GLN A 321 7.61 3.70 12.00
N ALA A 322 7.57 2.41 12.29
CA ALA A 322 7.83 1.87 13.63
C ALA A 322 9.23 2.22 14.14
N GLY A 323 10.23 2.19 13.24
CA GLY A 323 11.58 2.65 13.54
C GLY A 323 11.61 4.12 13.96
N THR A 324 10.98 5.00 13.20
CA THR A 324 10.87 6.42 13.54
C THR A 324 10.26 6.64 14.91
N TYR A 325 9.18 5.93 15.24
CA TYR A 325 8.51 6.05 16.54
C TYR A 325 9.26 5.37 17.70
N ASN A 326 10.28 4.57 17.40
CA ASN A 326 11.26 4.06 18.37
C ASN A 326 12.58 4.84 18.36
N ASP A 327 12.64 5.98 17.67
CA ASP A 327 13.81 6.86 17.55
C ASP A 327 15.07 6.14 16.98
N ARG A 328 14.83 5.16 16.10
CA ARG A 328 15.89 4.39 15.41
C ARG A 328 15.48 4.16 13.95
N LYS A 329 16.44 4.28 13.05
CA LYS A 329 16.24 3.82 11.66
C LYS A 329 16.18 2.30 11.63
N VAL A 330 15.18 1.74 10.93
CA VAL A 330 15.14 0.31 10.62
C VAL A 330 15.79 0.07 9.26
N GLU A 331 16.76 -0.82 9.23
CA GLU A 331 17.34 -1.33 7.99
C GLU A 331 16.83 -2.75 7.74
N VAL A 332 16.09 -2.91 6.65
CA VAL A 332 15.46 -4.19 6.29
C VAL A 332 16.38 -4.96 5.36
N HIS A 333 16.81 -6.14 5.81
CA HIS A 333 17.61 -7.07 5.02
C HIS A 333 16.74 -8.20 4.48
N PHE A 334 16.60 -8.26 3.17
CA PHE A 334 15.87 -9.35 2.54
C PHE A 334 16.67 -10.65 2.61
N VAL A 335 16.03 -11.72 3.11
CA VAL A 335 16.60 -13.06 3.17
C VAL A 335 15.72 -14.00 2.33
N ASN A 336 16.28 -14.49 1.25
CA ASN A 336 15.56 -15.40 0.35
C ASN A 336 15.33 -16.76 1.03
N SER A 337 14.09 -17.08 1.32
CA SER A 337 13.70 -18.31 1.99
C SER A 337 14.00 -19.59 1.18
N GLU A 338 14.07 -19.49 -0.16
CA GLU A 338 14.42 -20.65 -1.01
C GLU A 338 15.88 -21.09 -0.83
N LYS A 339 16.74 -20.22 -0.27
CA LYS A 339 18.18 -20.47 -0.07
C LYS A 339 18.55 -20.80 1.37
N LEU A 340 17.60 -20.73 2.31
CA LEU A 340 17.87 -21.01 3.72
C LEU A 340 17.87 -22.50 4.02
N THR A 341 18.91 -22.93 4.74
CA THR A 341 19.08 -24.30 5.25
C THR A 341 19.53 -24.25 6.70
N ASP A 342 19.46 -25.40 7.41
CA ASP A 342 19.96 -25.49 8.79
C ASP A 342 21.45 -25.15 8.92
N GLU A 343 22.23 -25.36 7.86
CA GLU A 343 23.68 -25.10 7.84
C GLU A 343 24.01 -23.60 7.67
N ASN A 344 23.18 -22.84 6.95
CA ASN A 344 23.49 -21.45 6.61
C ASN A 344 22.68 -20.41 7.37
N VAL A 345 21.62 -20.79 8.08
CA VAL A 345 20.68 -19.85 8.72
C VAL A 345 21.37 -18.98 9.78
N ALA A 346 22.31 -19.53 10.53
CA ALA A 346 23.06 -18.78 11.54
C ALA A 346 23.85 -17.62 10.92
N GLU A 347 24.49 -17.85 9.78
CA GLU A 347 25.22 -16.78 9.07
C GLU A 347 24.27 -15.83 8.35
N ALA A 348 23.19 -16.33 7.75
CA ALA A 348 22.18 -15.51 7.06
C ALA A 348 21.46 -14.53 8.00
N LEU A 349 21.25 -14.90 9.26
CA LEU A 349 20.58 -14.08 10.26
C LEU A 349 21.55 -13.39 11.25
N LYS A 350 22.84 -13.50 11.00
CA LYS A 350 23.86 -12.88 11.86
C LYS A 350 23.69 -11.36 11.92
N GLY A 351 23.70 -10.83 13.14
CA GLY A 351 23.54 -9.39 13.36
C GLY A 351 22.11 -8.87 13.21
N MET A 352 21.14 -9.73 12.92
CA MET A 352 19.74 -9.34 12.87
C MET A 352 19.16 -9.28 14.29
N ALA A 353 18.61 -8.13 14.65
CA ALA A 353 18.00 -7.90 15.96
C ALA A 353 16.57 -8.44 16.07
N GLY A 354 15.91 -8.57 14.93
CA GLY A 354 14.58 -9.14 14.78
C GLY A 354 14.38 -9.75 13.40
N VAL A 355 13.41 -10.63 13.28
CA VAL A 355 13.11 -11.36 12.04
C VAL A 355 11.61 -11.31 11.73
N MET A 356 11.29 -10.82 10.54
CA MET A 356 9.95 -10.89 9.95
C MET A 356 9.84 -12.13 9.07
N ILE A 357 8.79 -12.92 9.27
CA ILE A 357 8.43 -14.02 8.36
C ILE A 357 7.29 -13.52 7.47
N GLY A 358 7.62 -13.26 6.21
CA GLY A 358 6.72 -12.60 5.27
C GLY A 358 5.53 -13.44 4.84
N PRO A 359 4.45 -12.78 4.38
CA PRO A 359 3.30 -13.43 3.79
C PRO A 359 3.62 -14.07 2.42
N GLY A 360 2.69 -14.82 1.87
CA GLY A 360 2.79 -15.45 0.56
C GLY A 360 1.78 -16.57 0.39
N PHE A 361 1.89 -17.27 -0.74
CA PHE A 361 1.06 -18.41 -1.09
C PHE A 361 1.93 -19.54 -1.70
N GLY A 362 1.45 -20.78 -1.56
CA GLY A 362 2.06 -21.94 -2.17
C GLY A 362 3.34 -22.42 -1.50
N GLN A 363 3.84 -23.54 -1.99
CA GLN A 363 4.90 -24.32 -1.36
C GLN A 363 6.31 -23.74 -1.55
N ARG A 364 6.52 -22.89 -2.56
CA ARG A 364 7.85 -22.35 -2.88
C ARG A 364 8.40 -21.52 -1.72
N GLY A 365 9.61 -21.85 -1.26
CA GLY A 365 10.32 -21.14 -0.20
C GLY A 365 9.82 -21.37 1.22
N ILE A 366 8.90 -22.33 1.43
CA ILE A 366 8.31 -22.57 2.75
C ILE A 366 9.29 -23.25 3.71
N ASP A 367 10.12 -24.16 3.22
CA ASP A 367 11.08 -24.89 4.07
C ASP A 367 12.09 -23.95 4.72
N GLY A 368 12.56 -22.96 3.98
CA GLY A 368 13.44 -21.93 4.53
C GLY A 368 12.79 -21.06 5.59
N LYS A 369 11.47 -20.83 5.51
CA LYS A 369 10.73 -20.16 6.58
C LYS A 369 10.70 -21.01 7.85
N PHE A 370 10.49 -22.32 7.75
CA PHE A 370 10.58 -23.22 8.92
C PHE A 370 11.97 -23.21 9.54
N VAL A 371 13.02 -23.23 8.72
CA VAL A 371 14.41 -23.13 9.18
C VAL A 371 14.64 -21.82 9.96
N ALA A 372 14.22 -20.69 9.40
CA ALA A 372 14.35 -19.39 10.07
C ALA A 372 13.59 -19.34 11.40
N ILE A 373 12.35 -19.83 11.41
CA ILE A 373 11.49 -19.84 12.62
C ILE A 373 12.09 -20.71 13.72
N LYS A 374 12.54 -21.91 13.37
CA LYS A 374 13.23 -22.82 14.31
C LYS A 374 14.46 -22.16 14.94
N TYR A 375 15.28 -21.53 14.11
CA TYR A 375 16.47 -20.82 14.55
C TYR A 375 16.12 -19.68 15.52
N THR A 376 15.20 -18.79 15.15
CA THR A 376 14.82 -17.64 15.96
C THR A 376 14.12 -18.04 17.24
N ARG A 377 13.26 -19.08 17.22
CA ARG A 377 12.58 -19.60 18.41
C ARG A 377 13.56 -20.18 19.43
N THR A 378 14.53 -20.97 18.96
CA THR A 378 15.51 -21.61 19.86
C THR A 378 16.59 -20.67 20.37
N HIS A 379 16.80 -19.52 19.72
CA HIS A 379 17.76 -18.49 20.12
C HIS A 379 17.11 -17.24 20.74
N ASP A 380 15.80 -17.26 20.96
CA ASP A 380 15.02 -16.16 21.53
C ASP A 380 15.25 -14.81 20.80
N ILE A 381 15.26 -14.86 19.47
CA ILE A 381 15.31 -13.67 18.61
C ILE A 381 13.88 -13.19 18.34
N PRO A 382 13.56 -11.91 18.57
CA PRO A 382 12.24 -11.36 18.25
C PRO A 382 11.80 -11.70 16.83
N THR A 383 10.62 -12.31 16.72
CA THR A 383 10.08 -12.83 15.45
C THR A 383 8.63 -12.40 15.29
N PHE A 384 8.30 -11.94 14.09
CA PHE A 384 6.95 -11.56 13.74
C PHE A 384 6.55 -12.20 12.41
N GLY A 385 5.54 -13.09 12.43
CA GLY A 385 5.02 -13.77 11.25
C GLY A 385 3.69 -13.22 10.79
N ILE A 386 3.53 -12.93 9.50
CA ILE A 386 2.31 -12.38 8.92
C ILE A 386 1.69 -13.37 7.95
N CYS A 387 0.40 -13.66 8.11
CA CYS A 387 -0.41 -14.54 7.26
C CYS A 387 0.23 -15.93 7.10
N LEU A 388 0.81 -16.25 5.95
CA LEU A 388 1.60 -17.48 5.77
C LEU A 388 2.73 -17.59 6.82
N GLY A 389 3.30 -16.47 7.25
CA GLY A 389 4.32 -16.44 8.30
C GLY A 389 3.80 -16.97 9.65
N MET A 390 2.59 -16.60 10.05
CA MET A 390 1.93 -17.20 11.22
C MET A 390 1.68 -18.69 11.02
N GLN A 391 1.20 -19.10 9.87
CA GLN A 391 0.95 -20.51 9.56
C GLN A 391 2.24 -21.32 9.65
N CYS A 392 3.35 -20.79 9.14
CA CYS A 392 4.67 -21.42 9.27
C CYS A 392 5.14 -21.51 10.72
N ILE A 393 4.87 -20.51 11.55
CA ILE A 393 5.14 -20.53 12.99
C ILE A 393 4.37 -21.70 13.66
N ALA A 394 3.09 -21.84 13.34
CA ALA A 394 2.27 -22.93 13.89
C ALA A 394 2.77 -24.31 13.42
N ILE A 395 3.13 -24.47 12.16
CA ILE A 395 3.63 -25.74 11.61
C ILE A 395 4.99 -26.10 12.23
N GLU A 396 5.92 -25.17 12.32
CA GLU A 396 7.23 -25.39 12.93
C GLU A 396 7.09 -25.83 14.40
N PHE A 397 6.24 -25.17 15.16
CA PHE A 397 5.98 -25.50 16.54
C PHE A 397 5.36 -26.89 16.69
N ALA A 398 4.43 -27.26 15.82
CA ALA A 398 3.85 -28.61 15.80
C ALA A 398 4.89 -29.67 15.53
N ARG A 399 5.80 -29.45 14.58
CA ARG A 399 6.86 -30.40 14.24
C ARG A 399 7.89 -30.59 15.34
N ASN A 400 8.39 -29.48 15.90
CA ASN A 400 9.56 -29.50 16.76
C ASN A 400 9.25 -29.41 18.27
N VAL A 401 8.04 -29.01 18.65
CA VAL A 401 7.62 -28.91 20.05
C VAL A 401 6.51 -29.92 20.39
N LEU A 402 5.48 -30.03 19.53
CA LEU A 402 4.41 -31.01 19.74
C LEU A 402 4.79 -32.43 19.30
N GLY A 403 5.86 -32.58 18.52
CA GLY A 403 6.34 -33.88 18.06
C GLY A 403 5.61 -34.45 16.82
N TYR A 404 4.81 -33.64 16.13
CA TYR A 404 4.15 -34.03 14.88
C TYR A 404 5.06 -33.73 13.67
N ALA A 405 6.04 -34.60 13.42
CA ALA A 405 7.06 -34.40 12.39
C ALA A 405 6.50 -34.18 10.96
N ASP A 406 5.31 -34.67 10.71
CA ASP A 406 4.55 -34.57 9.45
C ASP A 406 3.49 -33.47 9.45
N ALA A 407 3.42 -32.64 10.48
CA ALA A 407 2.49 -31.51 10.53
C ALA A 407 2.69 -30.56 9.35
N ASN A 408 1.60 -30.16 8.73
CA ASN A 408 1.62 -29.26 7.58
C ASN A 408 0.32 -28.48 7.43
N SER A 409 0.29 -27.59 6.46
CA SER A 409 -0.92 -26.98 5.91
C SER A 409 -1.47 -27.88 4.79
N ARG A 410 -2.79 -27.96 4.67
CA ARG A 410 -3.43 -28.61 3.52
C ARG A 410 -3.22 -27.85 2.21
N GLU A 411 -2.79 -26.61 2.24
CA GLU A 411 -2.32 -25.90 1.05
C GLU A 411 -1.05 -26.55 0.47
N MET A 412 -0.16 -27.03 1.34
CA MET A 412 1.13 -27.61 0.96
C MET A 412 1.07 -29.12 0.76
N ASP A 413 0.27 -29.81 1.57
CA ASP A 413 0.04 -31.23 1.51
C ASP A 413 -1.41 -31.58 1.88
N GLU A 414 -2.25 -31.83 0.89
CA GLU A 414 -3.66 -32.18 1.09
C GLU A 414 -3.87 -33.45 1.93
N LYS A 415 -2.88 -34.31 2.00
CA LYS A 415 -2.94 -35.62 2.66
C LYS A 415 -2.25 -35.64 4.02
N THR A 416 -1.74 -34.51 4.50
CA THR A 416 -1.05 -34.48 5.80
C THR A 416 -1.94 -35.06 6.90
N PRO A 417 -1.41 -36.00 7.72
CA PRO A 417 -2.16 -36.56 8.84
C PRO A 417 -2.34 -35.58 9.99
N HIS A 418 -1.50 -34.55 10.09
CA HIS A 418 -1.57 -33.47 11.08
C HIS A 418 -1.72 -32.13 10.40
N ASN A 419 -2.94 -31.86 9.95
CA ASN A 419 -3.34 -30.61 9.28
C ASN A 419 -3.56 -29.47 10.27
N VAL A 420 -2.50 -29.01 10.90
CA VAL A 420 -2.55 -27.91 11.89
C VAL A 420 -2.99 -26.58 11.27
N ILE A 421 -2.85 -26.46 9.96
CA ILE A 421 -3.45 -25.42 9.13
C ILE A 421 -4.36 -26.10 8.10
N ASP A 422 -5.62 -25.69 8.06
CA ASP A 422 -6.61 -26.31 7.17
C ASP A 422 -7.35 -25.24 6.34
N ILE A 423 -8.01 -25.72 5.27
CA ILE A 423 -8.86 -24.85 4.46
C ILE A 423 -10.14 -24.50 5.24
N MET A 424 -10.54 -23.26 5.14
CA MET A 424 -11.81 -22.81 5.71
C MET A 424 -12.99 -23.54 5.03
N GLU A 425 -14.01 -23.89 5.81
CA GLU A 425 -15.19 -24.59 5.29
C GLU A 425 -15.83 -23.86 4.09
N GLU A 426 -15.93 -22.54 4.17
CA GLU A 426 -16.48 -21.67 3.14
C GLU A 426 -15.65 -21.66 1.85
N GLN A 427 -14.39 -22.07 1.90
CA GLN A 427 -13.46 -22.06 0.77
C GLN A 427 -13.43 -23.39 0.02
N LYS A 428 -14.01 -24.47 0.56
CA LYS A 428 -13.93 -25.83 -0.02
C LYS A 428 -14.60 -25.96 -1.39
N ALA A 429 -15.60 -25.18 -1.68
CA ALA A 429 -16.38 -25.24 -2.93
C ALA A 429 -15.98 -24.17 -3.96
N ILE A 430 -14.95 -23.38 -3.73
CA ILE A 430 -14.55 -22.27 -4.59
C ILE A 430 -13.75 -22.75 -5.79
N THR A 431 -14.18 -22.35 -6.99
CA THR A 431 -13.53 -22.66 -8.27
C THR A 431 -12.80 -21.46 -8.86
N ASN A 432 -13.28 -20.24 -8.61
CA ASN A 432 -12.64 -18.99 -9.03
C ASN A 432 -11.61 -18.54 -8.00
N MET A 433 -10.39 -18.21 -8.44
CA MET A 433 -9.32 -17.82 -7.53
C MET A 433 -9.31 -16.33 -7.16
N GLY A 434 -9.70 -15.45 -8.07
CA GLY A 434 -9.71 -14.00 -7.82
C GLY A 434 -10.90 -13.55 -6.97
N GLY A 435 -10.66 -12.71 -5.95
CA GLY A 435 -11.68 -12.05 -5.15
C GLY A 435 -12.52 -12.98 -4.26
N THR A 436 -12.07 -14.20 -3.99
CA THR A 436 -12.87 -15.24 -3.30
C THR A 436 -12.28 -15.71 -1.98
N MET A 437 -11.12 -15.18 -1.56
CA MET A 437 -10.53 -15.43 -0.25
C MET A 437 -11.34 -14.76 0.87
N ARG A 438 -11.00 -15.04 2.12
CA ARG A 438 -11.43 -14.20 3.24
C ARG A 438 -10.71 -12.87 3.13
N LEU A 439 -11.43 -11.83 2.74
CA LEU A 439 -10.90 -10.53 2.35
C LEU A 439 -11.53 -9.41 3.17
N GLY A 440 -10.73 -8.42 3.57
CA GLY A 440 -11.18 -7.22 4.24
C GLY A 440 -11.06 -7.27 5.75
N ALA A 441 -11.67 -6.29 6.42
CA ALA A 441 -11.56 -6.11 7.86
C ALA A 441 -12.52 -7.03 8.61
N TYR A 442 -11.96 -7.75 9.60
CA TYR A 442 -12.71 -8.60 10.54
C TYR A 442 -12.33 -8.27 11.96
N GLU A 443 -13.27 -8.45 12.86
CA GLU A 443 -13.05 -8.27 14.29
C GLU A 443 -12.14 -9.37 14.85
N CYS A 444 -11.29 -8.98 15.80
CA CYS A 444 -10.49 -9.89 16.60
C CYS A 444 -10.53 -9.42 18.05
N VAL A 445 -10.80 -10.36 18.96
CA VAL A 445 -10.81 -10.13 20.41
C VAL A 445 -9.50 -10.63 21.00
N LEU A 446 -8.81 -9.75 21.73
CA LEU A 446 -7.49 -10.01 22.30
C LEU A 446 -7.59 -10.50 23.73
N GLN A 447 -6.78 -11.50 24.07
CA GLN A 447 -6.63 -11.97 25.43
C GLN A 447 -5.88 -10.92 26.27
N LYS A 448 -6.51 -10.48 27.37
CA LYS A 448 -5.90 -9.55 28.34
C LYS A 448 -4.58 -10.11 28.89
N GLY A 449 -3.57 -9.25 28.98
CA GLY A 449 -2.25 -9.63 29.45
C GLY A 449 -1.31 -10.21 28.37
N SER A 450 -1.81 -10.51 27.18
CA SER A 450 -0.96 -10.91 26.05
C SER A 450 -0.09 -9.75 25.55
N LYS A 451 1.00 -10.07 24.86
CA LYS A 451 1.85 -9.05 24.21
C LYS A 451 1.09 -8.28 23.15
N ALA A 452 0.23 -8.95 22.38
CA ALA A 452 -0.67 -8.30 21.43
C ALA A 452 -1.60 -7.30 22.12
N TYR A 453 -2.27 -7.68 23.20
CA TYR A 453 -3.11 -6.77 23.98
C TYR A 453 -2.33 -5.56 24.51
N GLN A 454 -1.12 -5.79 25.04
CA GLN A 454 -0.27 -4.70 25.52
C GLN A 454 0.13 -3.73 24.40
N ALA A 455 0.38 -4.25 23.20
CA ALA A 455 0.72 -3.43 22.04
C ALA A 455 -0.46 -2.56 21.60
N TYR A 456 -1.65 -3.14 21.46
CA TYR A 456 -2.85 -2.39 21.01
C TYR A 456 -3.46 -1.50 22.11
N GLY A 457 -3.36 -1.90 23.37
CA GLY A 457 -3.98 -1.19 24.49
C GLY A 457 -5.52 -1.30 24.54
N GLN A 458 -6.11 -2.22 23.78
CA GLN A 458 -7.56 -2.43 23.70
C GLN A 458 -7.87 -3.91 23.41
N GLU A 459 -9.07 -4.35 23.78
CA GLU A 459 -9.51 -5.74 23.66
C GLU A 459 -10.06 -6.07 22.28
N HIS A 460 -10.83 -5.16 21.67
CA HIS A 460 -11.46 -5.33 20.37
C HIS A 460 -10.70 -4.56 19.31
N ILE A 461 -10.27 -5.27 18.26
CA ILE A 461 -9.56 -4.69 17.11
C ILE A 461 -10.21 -5.15 15.82
N GLN A 462 -9.95 -4.41 14.75
CA GLN A 462 -10.31 -4.81 13.38
C GLN A 462 -9.08 -4.76 12.50
N GLU A 463 -8.85 -5.85 11.77
CA GLU A 463 -7.70 -6.00 10.88
C GLU A 463 -8.07 -6.66 9.57
N ARG A 464 -7.31 -6.39 8.51
CA ARG A 464 -7.60 -6.87 7.16
C ARG A 464 -6.97 -8.23 6.89
N HIS A 465 -7.74 -9.11 6.27
CA HIS A 465 -7.39 -10.47 5.92
C HIS A 465 -7.26 -10.65 4.41
N ARG A 466 -6.42 -11.60 4.01
CA ARG A 466 -6.28 -12.08 2.63
C ARG A 466 -5.76 -13.51 2.65
N HIS A 467 -6.62 -14.51 2.90
CA HIS A 467 -6.22 -15.93 2.98
C HIS A 467 -7.40 -16.88 2.80
N ARG A 468 -7.10 -18.17 2.52
CA ARG A 468 -8.05 -19.29 2.41
C ARG A 468 -7.87 -20.33 3.50
N TYR A 469 -6.69 -20.41 4.10
CA TYR A 469 -6.29 -21.39 5.08
C TYR A 469 -6.16 -20.74 6.45
N GLU A 470 -6.44 -21.53 7.49
CA GLU A 470 -6.57 -21.06 8.86
C GLU A 470 -5.93 -22.04 9.84
N PHE A 471 -5.61 -21.57 11.03
CA PHE A 471 -5.25 -22.39 12.16
C PHE A 471 -6.38 -23.39 12.48
N ASN A 472 -6.05 -24.68 12.63
CA ASN A 472 -7.01 -25.72 12.92
C ASN A 472 -7.28 -25.80 14.44
N ASN A 473 -8.48 -25.44 14.86
CA ASN A 473 -8.88 -25.39 16.25
C ASN A 473 -8.84 -26.74 16.97
N ASP A 474 -8.87 -27.89 16.26
CA ASP A 474 -8.73 -29.22 16.83
C ASP A 474 -7.39 -29.42 17.57
N TYR A 475 -6.38 -28.62 17.23
CA TYR A 475 -5.06 -28.67 17.85
C TYR A 475 -4.85 -27.59 18.93
N LYS A 476 -5.76 -26.63 19.09
CA LYS A 476 -5.59 -25.44 19.92
C LYS A 476 -5.11 -25.79 21.36
N ASP A 477 -5.79 -26.71 22.02
CA ASP A 477 -5.46 -27.09 23.41
C ASP A 477 -4.04 -27.65 23.53
N ARG A 478 -3.57 -28.36 22.51
CA ARG A 478 -2.21 -28.94 22.47
C ARG A 478 -1.16 -27.85 22.35
N TYR A 479 -1.40 -26.83 21.50
CA TYR A 479 -0.52 -25.69 21.38
C TYR A 479 -0.44 -24.91 22.68
N GLU A 480 -1.59 -24.63 23.31
CA GLU A 480 -1.65 -23.87 24.55
C GLU A 480 -0.99 -24.60 25.74
N ALA A 481 -1.15 -25.91 25.82
CA ALA A 481 -0.49 -26.75 26.83
C ALA A 481 1.03 -26.76 26.65
N ALA A 482 1.53 -26.66 25.42
CA ALA A 482 2.96 -26.66 25.10
C ALA A 482 3.62 -25.27 25.12
N GLY A 483 2.86 -24.21 25.38
CA GLY A 483 3.40 -22.85 25.56
C GLY A 483 3.19 -21.87 24.42
N MET A 484 2.52 -22.24 23.34
CA MET A 484 2.03 -21.29 22.32
C MET A 484 0.57 -20.94 22.64
N LYS A 485 0.29 -19.67 22.84
CA LYS A 485 -1.05 -19.18 23.19
C LYS A 485 -1.77 -18.61 22.00
N CYS A 486 -3.07 -18.91 21.88
CA CYS A 486 -3.98 -18.35 20.89
C CYS A 486 -4.63 -17.10 21.50
N VAL A 487 -4.03 -15.94 21.31
CA VAL A 487 -4.36 -14.71 22.04
C VAL A 487 -5.27 -13.75 21.28
N GLY A 488 -5.56 -14.01 20.02
CA GLY A 488 -6.51 -13.26 19.22
C GLY A 488 -7.49 -14.20 18.54
N ILE A 489 -8.78 -13.98 18.75
CA ILE A 489 -9.86 -14.85 18.26
C ILE A 489 -10.93 -14.01 17.57
N ASN A 490 -11.37 -14.42 16.38
CA ASN A 490 -12.56 -13.84 15.76
C ASN A 490 -13.82 -14.30 16.53
N PRO A 491 -14.65 -13.38 17.06
CA PRO A 491 -15.77 -13.75 17.93
C PRO A 491 -16.93 -14.44 17.21
N GLU A 492 -17.05 -14.29 15.89
CA GLU A 492 -18.15 -14.89 15.12
C GLU A 492 -17.83 -16.30 14.66
N SER A 493 -16.59 -16.57 14.27
CA SER A 493 -16.17 -17.84 13.67
C SER A 493 -15.28 -18.70 14.58
N ASP A 494 -14.88 -18.20 15.76
CA ASP A 494 -13.91 -18.81 16.68
C ASP A 494 -12.54 -19.11 16.03
N LEU A 495 -12.21 -18.42 14.92
CA LEU A 495 -10.93 -18.57 14.25
C LEU A 495 -9.80 -17.91 15.01
N VAL A 496 -8.65 -18.60 15.08
CA VAL A 496 -7.44 -18.07 15.70
C VAL A 496 -6.77 -17.10 14.76
N GLU A 497 -6.68 -15.83 15.19
CA GLU A 497 -6.12 -14.73 14.40
C GLU A 497 -4.71 -14.33 14.83
N ILE A 498 -4.35 -14.60 16.10
CA ILE A 498 -3.03 -14.30 16.66
C ILE A 498 -2.56 -15.45 17.53
N VAL A 499 -1.31 -15.88 17.31
CA VAL A 499 -0.58 -16.78 18.19
C VAL A 499 0.65 -16.07 18.77
N GLU A 500 1.03 -16.41 20.00
CA GLU A 500 2.27 -15.94 20.62
C GLU A 500 2.90 -17.00 21.51
N ILE A 501 4.23 -16.91 21.68
CA ILE A 501 4.97 -17.68 22.67
C ILE A 501 5.38 -16.72 23.79
N PRO A 502 4.62 -16.66 24.90
CA PRO A 502 4.83 -15.65 25.96
C PRO A 502 6.20 -15.71 26.64
N ALA A 503 6.80 -16.90 26.68
CA ALA A 503 8.11 -17.12 27.31
C ALA A 503 9.27 -16.47 26.55
N LEU A 504 9.10 -16.15 25.26
CA LEU A 504 10.12 -15.51 24.44
C LEU A 504 9.98 -13.98 24.46
N LYS A 505 11.05 -13.26 24.14
CA LYS A 505 11.10 -11.78 24.11
C LYS A 505 9.96 -11.18 23.28
N TRP A 506 9.81 -11.64 22.03
CA TRP A 506 8.71 -11.34 21.13
C TRP A 506 8.62 -12.45 20.09
N PHE A 507 7.57 -13.23 20.14
CA PHE A 507 7.32 -14.26 19.14
C PHE A 507 5.83 -14.31 18.86
N VAL A 508 5.41 -13.57 17.84
CA VAL A 508 4.01 -13.32 17.52
C VAL A 508 3.75 -13.60 16.04
N GLY A 509 2.64 -14.28 15.77
CA GLY A 509 2.12 -14.49 14.43
C GLY A 509 0.71 -13.96 14.29
N THR A 510 0.40 -13.28 13.18
CA THR A 510 -0.94 -12.81 12.85
C THR A 510 -1.43 -13.41 11.54
N GLN A 511 -2.70 -13.86 11.51
CA GLN A 511 -3.32 -14.35 10.27
C GLN A 511 -3.68 -13.18 9.35
N PHE A 512 -4.04 -12.06 9.92
CA PHE A 512 -4.31 -10.81 9.21
C PHE A 512 -3.00 -10.08 8.83
N HIS A 513 -3.17 -9.05 8.03
CA HIS A 513 -2.10 -8.19 7.51
C HIS A 513 -2.08 -6.83 8.24
N PRO A 514 -1.37 -6.70 9.38
CA PRO A 514 -1.35 -5.46 10.16
C PRO A 514 -0.64 -4.31 9.41
N GLU A 515 0.21 -4.62 8.45
CA GLU A 515 0.92 -3.64 7.64
C GLU A 515 0.00 -2.68 6.89
N TYR A 516 -1.21 -3.11 6.53
CA TYR A 516 -2.18 -2.25 5.85
C TYR A 516 -2.79 -1.18 6.76
N GLY A 517 -2.75 -1.38 8.08
CA GLY A 517 -3.24 -0.42 9.06
C GLY A 517 -2.21 0.62 9.51
N SER A 518 -0.97 0.55 9.05
CA SER A 518 0.09 1.47 9.46
C SER A 518 0.09 2.74 8.60
N THR A 519 0.05 3.91 9.23
CA THR A 519 0.12 5.21 8.57
C THR A 519 1.27 6.06 9.12
N VAL A 520 1.61 7.15 8.44
CA VAL A 520 2.71 8.03 8.84
C VAL A 520 2.49 8.63 10.23
N LEU A 521 1.28 9.12 10.51
CA LEU A 521 0.96 9.76 11.79
C LEU A 521 0.41 8.78 12.83
N ASN A 522 0.11 7.55 12.44
CA ASN A 522 -0.41 6.51 13.31
C ASN A 522 0.16 5.14 12.94
N PRO A 523 1.42 4.85 13.33
CA PRO A 523 2.07 3.60 13.01
C PRO A 523 1.38 2.44 13.70
N HIS A 524 1.38 1.27 13.06
CA HIS A 524 0.69 0.11 13.60
C HIS A 524 1.35 -0.39 14.90
N PRO A 525 0.58 -0.60 15.97
CA PRO A 525 1.12 -0.91 17.30
C PRO A 525 1.92 -2.22 17.36
N LEU A 526 1.57 -3.24 16.57
CA LEU A 526 2.33 -4.49 16.54
C LEU A 526 3.72 -4.31 15.94
N PHE A 527 3.86 -3.48 14.92
CA PHE A 527 5.17 -3.15 14.34
C PHE A 527 6.00 -2.31 15.31
N VAL A 528 5.39 -1.34 15.98
CA VAL A 528 6.07 -0.52 17.01
C VAL A 528 6.60 -1.40 18.13
N ALA A 529 5.79 -2.33 18.65
CA ALA A 529 6.18 -3.25 19.71
C ALA A 529 7.27 -4.24 19.26
N PHE A 530 7.17 -4.77 18.04
CA PHE A 530 8.18 -5.66 17.46
C PHE A 530 9.54 -4.98 17.31
N VAL A 531 9.57 -3.77 16.76
CA VAL A 531 10.82 -2.99 16.61
C VAL A 531 11.41 -2.64 17.98
N LYS A 532 10.58 -2.29 18.95
CA LYS A 532 11.02 -2.07 20.34
C LYS A 532 11.69 -3.31 20.92
N ALA A 533 11.08 -4.48 20.75
CA ALA A 533 11.65 -5.75 21.22
C ALA A 533 12.99 -6.06 20.53
N ALA A 534 13.11 -5.78 19.22
CA ALA A 534 14.36 -5.94 18.49
C ALA A 534 15.47 -5.02 19.03
N ILE A 535 15.18 -3.77 19.33
CA ILE A 535 16.12 -2.82 19.93
C ILE A 535 16.58 -3.29 21.32
N GLU A 536 15.67 -3.80 22.13
CA GLU A 536 15.99 -4.37 23.46
C GLU A 536 16.87 -5.62 23.34
N ASN A 537 16.58 -6.48 22.34
CA ASN A 537 17.39 -7.65 22.04
C ASN A 537 18.82 -7.30 21.63
N GLU A 538 19.01 -6.31 20.76
CA GLU A 538 20.34 -5.82 20.36
C GLU A 538 21.16 -5.39 21.57
N LYS A 539 20.58 -4.64 22.52
CA LYS A 539 21.25 -4.17 23.72
C LYS A 539 21.68 -5.30 24.65
N THR A 540 20.92 -6.37 24.73
CA THR A 540 21.26 -7.52 25.57
C THR A 540 22.37 -8.36 24.94
N THR A 541 22.36 -8.53 23.63
CA THR A 541 23.38 -9.29 22.88
C THR A 541 24.73 -8.56 22.85
N ALA A 542 24.73 -7.23 22.84
CA ALA A 542 25.97 -6.42 22.89
C ALA A 542 26.66 -6.41 24.28
N LYS A 543 25.96 -6.84 25.34
CA LYS A 543 26.50 -6.88 26.73
C LYS A 543 26.97 -8.26 27.17
N GLY A 544 26.70 -9.31 26.42
CA GLY A 544 27.16 -10.69 26.63
C GLY A 544 28.28 -11.08 25.71
#